data_a275acda72e1d2ca987ed9fb4d869b75
#
_entry.id   a275acda72e1d2ca987ed9fb4d869b75
#
_cell.length_a   1.000
_cell.length_b   1.000
_cell.length_c   1.000
_cell.angle_alpha   90.00
_cell.angle_beta   90.00
_cell.angle_gamma   90.00
#
_symmetry.space_group_name_H-M   'P 1'
#
loop_
_entity.id
_entity.type
_entity.pdbx_description
1 polymer ?
#
loop_
_entity_poly.entity_id
_entity_poly.type
_entity_poly.pdbx_seq_one_letter_code
_entity_poly.pdbx_strand_id
1 'polypeptide(L)'
;METVVGVFAHVDAGKTTLSEQLLYRGGTLRRAGRVDSGDTCLDHDVIERSRGITVFADEAAFTACGLPFRLIDTPGHADFSGEMERSIWAVDCAVLVVSCVEGVQAHTETVWRLLRQNDVPVVFFLNKADLPTADAAGTLAAVRARLGADVLACGPDFCAADIGEALAEELAARDETLMEDYLVRGYDAQAARERGAALVRA
;
A
#
# COMPACT_ATOMS: atom_id res chain seq x y z
N MET A 1 -17.22 0.30 11.91
CA MET A 1 -16.83 -0.90 11.16
C MET A 1 -15.32 -0.88 11.08
N GLU A 2 -14.63 -1.96 11.36
CA GLU A 2 -13.16 -2.07 11.26
C GLU A 2 -12.81 -2.36 9.80
N THR A 3 -11.83 -1.67 9.24
CA THR A 3 -11.37 -1.91 7.87
C THR A 3 -10.18 -2.87 7.89
N VAL A 4 -10.25 -3.93 7.11
CA VAL A 4 -9.18 -4.94 7.01
C VAL A 4 -8.24 -4.58 5.86
N VAL A 5 -6.98 -4.33 6.19
CA VAL A 5 -5.93 -3.93 5.24
C VAL A 5 -4.90 -5.04 5.09
N GLY A 6 -4.76 -5.59 3.90
CA GLY A 6 -3.72 -6.55 3.59
C GLY A 6 -2.45 -5.87 3.09
N VAL A 7 -1.30 -6.28 3.58
CA VAL A 7 0.00 -5.83 3.06
C VAL A 7 0.64 -6.95 2.25
N PHE A 8 0.85 -6.67 0.98
CA PHE A 8 1.42 -7.59 0.00
C PHE A 8 2.72 -7.03 -0.56
N ALA A 9 3.67 -7.89 -0.84
CA ALA A 9 4.96 -7.46 -1.39
C ALA A 9 5.71 -8.63 -2.04
N HIS A 10 6.60 -8.31 -2.95
CA HIS A 10 7.70 -9.18 -3.30
C HIS A 10 8.68 -9.33 -2.12
N VAL A 11 9.42 -10.44 -2.09
CA VAL A 11 10.46 -10.71 -1.08
C VAL A 11 11.42 -9.52 -0.98
N ASP A 12 11.83 -9.18 0.21
CA ASP A 12 12.75 -8.06 0.53
C ASP A 12 12.25 -6.66 0.12
N ALA A 13 11.04 -6.48 -0.37
CA ALA A 13 10.49 -5.14 -0.67
C ALA A 13 10.26 -4.28 0.58
N GLY A 14 10.33 -4.86 1.79
CA GLY A 14 10.17 -4.17 3.07
C GLY A 14 8.77 -4.22 3.65
N LYS A 15 7.99 -5.26 3.32
CA LYS A 15 6.63 -5.52 3.81
C LYS A 15 6.54 -5.48 5.33
N THR A 16 7.26 -6.37 6.02
CA THR A 16 7.26 -6.45 7.49
C THR A 16 7.71 -5.15 8.15
N THR A 17 8.70 -4.46 7.58
CA THR A 17 9.13 -3.14 8.07
C THR A 17 8.00 -2.10 7.98
N LEU A 18 7.24 -2.08 6.88
CA LEU A 18 6.10 -1.18 6.73
C LEU A 18 4.99 -1.53 7.73
N SER A 19 4.67 -2.82 7.86
CA SER A 19 3.66 -3.33 8.80
C SER A 19 3.99 -2.95 10.25
N GLU A 20 5.22 -3.15 10.68
CA GLU A 20 5.73 -2.73 12.00
C GLU A 20 5.62 -1.21 12.22
N GLN A 21 5.95 -0.41 11.22
CA GLN A 21 5.84 1.04 11.28
C GLN A 21 4.38 1.51 11.37
N LEU A 22 3.46 0.87 10.65
CA LEU A 22 2.03 1.17 10.76
C LEU A 22 1.50 0.88 12.16
N LEU A 23 1.84 -0.27 12.73
CA LEU A 23 1.45 -0.66 14.09
C LEU A 23 2.06 0.24 15.16
N TYR A 24 3.32 0.63 15.00
CA TYR A 24 3.99 1.58 15.90
C TYR A 24 3.33 2.95 15.87
N ARG A 25 3.10 3.51 14.68
CA ARG A 25 2.43 4.81 14.51
C ARG A 25 0.96 4.78 14.94
N GLY A 26 0.30 3.65 14.77
CA GLY A 26 -1.07 3.39 15.25
C GLY A 26 -1.17 3.16 16.76
N GLY A 27 -0.04 3.21 17.49
CA GLY A 27 0.01 3.10 18.96
C GLY A 27 -0.17 1.67 19.48
N THR A 28 -0.23 0.66 18.62
CA THR A 28 -0.32 -0.75 19.01
C THR A 28 1.01 -1.27 19.54
N LEU A 29 2.12 -0.87 18.93
CA LEU A 29 3.46 -1.21 19.37
C LEU A 29 4.11 -0.05 20.11
N ARG A 30 4.84 -0.37 21.19
CA ARG A 30 5.65 0.63 21.93
C ARG A 30 6.94 0.98 21.20
N ARG A 31 7.44 0.10 20.35
CA ARG A 31 8.65 0.23 19.55
C ARG A 31 8.44 -0.53 18.24
N ALA A 32 8.85 0.06 17.12
CA ALA A 32 8.90 -0.67 15.86
C ALA A 32 10.09 -1.65 15.89
N GLY A 33 9.83 -2.92 15.61
CA GLY A 33 10.86 -3.94 15.44
C GLY A 33 11.62 -3.75 14.13
N ARG A 34 12.75 -4.42 13.99
CA ARG A 34 13.56 -4.48 12.77
C ARG A 34 13.79 -5.93 12.39
N VAL A 35 13.54 -6.25 11.13
CA VAL A 35 13.78 -7.60 10.58
C VAL A 35 15.24 -8.00 10.77
N ASP A 36 16.19 -7.07 10.51
CA ASP A 36 17.63 -7.31 10.67
C ASP A 36 18.05 -7.65 12.11
N SER A 37 17.29 -7.20 13.10
CA SER A 37 17.56 -7.46 14.53
C SER A 37 16.80 -8.67 15.06
N GLY A 38 15.86 -9.24 14.28
CA GLY A 38 15.00 -10.35 14.69
C GLY A 38 14.07 -10.04 15.87
N ASP A 39 13.73 -8.74 16.05
CA ASP A 39 12.89 -8.23 17.15
C ASP A 39 11.53 -7.73 16.67
N THR A 40 11.08 -8.19 15.49
CA THR A 40 9.75 -7.90 14.93
C THR A 40 8.64 -8.53 15.76
N CYS A 41 7.54 -7.82 15.92
CA CYS A 41 6.37 -8.29 16.66
C CYS A 41 5.51 -9.24 15.81
N LEU A 42 5.56 -9.13 14.49
CA LEU A 42 4.76 -9.92 13.56
C LEU A 42 5.37 -11.28 13.22
N ASP A 43 6.70 -11.43 13.30
CA ASP A 43 7.36 -12.72 13.03
C ASP A 43 7.41 -13.56 14.30
N HIS A 44 6.37 -14.33 14.61
CA HIS A 44 6.25 -15.12 15.84
C HIS A 44 6.94 -16.48 15.76
N ASP A 45 7.07 -17.09 14.58
CA ASP A 45 7.66 -18.41 14.41
C ASP A 45 9.20 -18.36 14.40
N VAL A 46 9.82 -19.41 14.98
CA VAL A 46 11.28 -19.59 15.01
C VAL A 46 11.86 -19.68 13.59
N ILE A 47 11.09 -20.25 12.65
CA ILE A 47 11.49 -20.40 11.25
C ILE A 47 11.45 -19.03 10.55
N GLU A 48 10.42 -18.23 10.80
CA GLU A 48 10.28 -16.87 10.27
C GLU A 48 11.45 -16.00 10.71
N ARG A 49 11.73 -15.97 12.00
CA ARG A 49 12.87 -15.21 12.56
C ARG A 49 14.23 -15.66 12.03
N SER A 50 14.43 -16.97 11.85
CA SER A 50 15.71 -17.51 11.38
C SER A 50 15.98 -17.26 9.92
N ARG A 51 14.93 -17.08 9.11
CA ARG A 51 15.02 -16.89 7.66
C ARG A 51 14.66 -15.47 7.20
N GLY A 52 14.09 -14.64 8.10
CA GLY A 52 13.64 -13.28 7.76
C GLY A 52 12.48 -13.25 6.76
N ILE A 53 11.62 -14.29 6.78
CA ILE A 53 10.48 -14.41 5.87
C ILE A 53 9.21 -14.70 6.66
N THR A 54 8.08 -14.08 6.28
CA THR A 54 6.76 -14.38 6.81
C THR A 54 6.23 -15.65 6.14
N VAL A 55 5.80 -16.63 6.94
CA VAL A 55 5.27 -17.94 6.47
C VAL A 55 3.75 -17.98 6.63
N PHE A 56 3.22 -17.44 7.73
CA PHE A 56 1.80 -17.35 8.02
C PHE A 56 1.34 -15.89 7.95
N ALA A 57 0.04 -15.69 7.68
CA ALA A 57 -0.55 -14.37 7.74
C ALA A 57 -0.73 -13.97 9.21
N ASP A 58 -0.06 -12.91 9.63
CA ASP A 58 -0.19 -12.35 10.97
C ASP A 58 -1.21 -11.20 10.99
N GLU A 59 -2.02 -11.15 12.05
CA GLU A 59 -3.05 -10.13 12.20
C GLU A 59 -2.76 -9.22 13.39
N ALA A 60 -2.95 -7.92 13.19
CA ALA A 60 -2.84 -6.94 14.27
C ALA A 60 -3.82 -5.78 14.08
N ALA A 61 -4.48 -5.36 15.17
CA ALA A 61 -5.35 -4.20 15.15
C ALA A 61 -4.56 -2.91 15.42
N PHE A 62 -4.90 -1.83 14.73
CA PHE A 62 -4.33 -0.50 14.96
C PHE A 62 -5.35 0.60 14.69
N THR A 63 -5.04 1.82 15.12
CA THR A 63 -5.89 2.99 14.88
C THR A 63 -5.11 4.03 14.08
N ALA A 64 -5.70 4.53 13.00
CA ALA A 64 -5.13 5.63 12.23
C ALA A 64 -6.22 6.67 11.93
N CYS A 65 -5.91 7.95 12.09
CA CYS A 65 -6.83 9.07 11.89
C CYS A 65 -8.19 8.89 12.64
N GLY A 66 -8.16 8.24 13.82
CA GLY A 66 -9.35 7.98 14.63
C GLY A 66 -10.22 6.81 14.12
N LEU A 67 -9.80 6.10 13.10
CA LEU A 67 -10.51 4.94 12.54
C LEU A 67 -9.80 3.64 12.93
N PRO A 68 -10.56 2.57 13.25
CA PRO A 68 -10.00 1.26 13.56
C PRO A 68 -9.67 0.49 12.28
N PHE A 69 -8.49 -0.09 12.26
CA PHE A 69 -7.99 -0.96 11.18
C PHE A 69 -7.50 -2.29 11.73
N ARG A 70 -7.62 -3.33 10.92
CA ARG A 70 -6.98 -4.62 11.10
C ARG A 70 -5.97 -4.84 9.99
N LEU A 71 -4.72 -4.98 10.35
CA LEU A 71 -3.63 -5.30 9.42
C LEU A 71 -3.54 -6.82 9.26
N ILE A 72 -3.41 -7.29 8.02
CA ILE A 72 -3.01 -8.66 7.70
C ILE A 72 -1.66 -8.58 6.98
N ASP A 73 -0.60 -9.05 7.65
CA ASP A 73 0.72 -9.18 7.06
C ASP A 73 0.82 -10.53 6.35
N THR A 74 0.99 -10.51 5.03
CA THR A 74 0.90 -11.72 4.21
C THR A 74 2.29 -12.28 3.88
N PRO A 75 2.43 -13.61 3.66
CA PRO A 75 3.69 -14.17 3.16
C PRO A 75 4.11 -13.53 1.84
N GLY A 76 5.36 -13.06 1.77
CA GLY A 76 5.94 -12.45 0.56
C GLY A 76 6.57 -13.44 -0.41
N HIS A 77 6.70 -14.72 -0.04
CA HIS A 77 7.37 -15.73 -0.84
C HIS A 77 6.38 -16.50 -1.73
N ALA A 78 6.76 -16.77 -2.98
CA ALA A 78 5.90 -17.45 -3.97
C ALA A 78 5.44 -18.86 -3.52
N ASP A 79 6.21 -19.52 -2.67
CA ASP A 79 5.89 -20.85 -2.13
C ASP A 79 4.66 -20.86 -1.22
N PHE A 80 4.25 -19.68 -0.72
CA PHE A 80 3.08 -19.52 0.16
C PHE A 80 1.88 -18.90 -0.56
N SER A 81 1.75 -19.11 -1.86
CA SER A 81 0.67 -18.55 -2.69
C SER A 81 -0.74 -18.88 -2.17
N GLY A 82 -0.94 -20.05 -1.58
CA GLY A 82 -2.24 -20.43 -1.00
C GLY A 82 -2.66 -19.59 0.21
N GLU A 83 -1.72 -19.21 1.08
CA GLU A 83 -1.99 -18.31 2.21
C GLU A 83 -2.25 -16.88 1.72
N MET A 84 -1.50 -16.44 0.71
CA MET A 84 -1.71 -15.15 0.07
C MET A 84 -3.10 -15.04 -0.56
N GLU A 85 -3.55 -16.07 -1.30
CA GLU A 85 -4.89 -16.08 -1.91
C GLU A 85 -6.00 -16.04 -0.85
N ARG A 86 -5.86 -16.77 0.26
CA ARG A 86 -6.81 -16.70 1.37
C ARG A 86 -6.86 -15.31 1.99
N SER A 87 -5.70 -14.66 2.14
CA SER A 87 -5.62 -13.31 2.68
C SER A 87 -6.32 -12.30 1.78
N ILE A 88 -6.23 -12.45 0.44
CA ILE A 88 -6.93 -11.58 -0.51
C ILE A 88 -8.45 -11.59 -0.31
N TRP A 89 -9.03 -12.74 0.05
CA TRP A 89 -10.47 -12.82 0.29
C TRP A 89 -10.91 -12.22 1.64
N ALA A 90 -9.98 -11.99 2.54
CA ALA A 90 -10.25 -11.49 3.88
C ALA A 90 -10.06 -9.96 4.01
N VAL A 91 -9.54 -9.28 2.99
CA VAL A 91 -9.21 -7.86 3.06
C VAL A 91 -10.23 -6.97 2.34
N ASP A 92 -10.47 -5.79 2.92
CA ASP A 92 -11.29 -4.75 2.28
C ASP A 92 -10.48 -3.89 1.32
N CYS A 93 -9.17 -3.76 1.55
CA CYS A 93 -8.22 -3.08 0.66
C CYS A 93 -6.82 -3.63 0.86
N ALA A 94 -5.94 -3.39 -0.11
CA ALA A 94 -4.58 -3.87 -0.12
C ALA A 94 -3.55 -2.75 -0.26
N VAL A 95 -2.43 -2.89 0.45
CA VAL A 95 -1.22 -2.12 0.21
C VAL A 95 -0.22 -3.03 -0.50
N LEU A 96 0.08 -2.73 -1.76
CA LEU A 96 1.07 -3.45 -2.55
C LEU A 96 2.40 -2.69 -2.52
N VAL A 97 3.35 -3.25 -1.77
CA VAL A 97 4.68 -2.64 -1.57
C VAL A 97 5.58 -2.98 -2.75
N VAL A 98 6.14 -1.95 -3.38
CA VAL A 98 7.08 -2.08 -4.51
C VAL A 98 8.39 -1.39 -4.14
N SER A 99 9.50 -2.11 -4.24
CA SER A 99 10.84 -1.56 -3.98
C SER A 99 11.27 -0.64 -5.12
N CYS A 100 11.66 0.61 -4.81
CA CYS A 100 12.24 1.54 -5.80
C CYS A 100 13.63 1.12 -6.29
N VAL A 101 14.25 0.14 -5.65
CA VAL A 101 15.56 -0.41 -6.05
C VAL A 101 15.40 -1.54 -7.06
N GLU A 102 14.42 -2.43 -6.82
CA GLU A 102 14.20 -3.65 -7.61
C GLU A 102 13.11 -3.48 -8.66
N GLY A 103 12.26 -2.46 -8.51
CA GLY A 103 11.13 -2.22 -9.40
C GLY A 103 10.03 -3.28 -9.31
N VAL A 104 9.19 -3.32 -10.33
CA VAL A 104 8.10 -4.30 -10.45
C VAL A 104 8.67 -5.68 -10.79
N GLN A 105 8.44 -6.64 -9.91
CA GLN A 105 8.88 -8.03 -10.05
C GLN A 105 7.73 -8.94 -10.55
N ALA A 106 8.05 -10.15 -11.04
CA ALA A 106 7.05 -11.10 -11.51
C ALA A 106 6.02 -11.48 -10.42
N HIS A 107 6.46 -11.56 -9.16
CA HIS A 107 5.57 -11.79 -8.04
C HIS A 107 4.60 -10.61 -7.81
N THR A 108 5.07 -9.37 -7.96
CA THR A 108 4.24 -8.15 -7.92
C THR A 108 3.12 -8.21 -8.96
N GLU A 109 3.43 -8.65 -10.19
CA GLU A 109 2.45 -8.81 -11.26
C GLU A 109 1.40 -9.88 -10.93
N THR A 110 1.84 -10.98 -10.31
CA THR A 110 0.94 -12.07 -9.89
C THR A 110 -0.02 -11.59 -8.80
N VAL A 111 0.50 -10.93 -7.76
CA VAL A 111 -0.32 -10.38 -6.66
C VAL A 111 -1.31 -9.35 -7.20
N TRP A 112 -0.84 -8.42 -8.04
CA TRP A 112 -1.70 -7.41 -8.67
C TRP A 112 -2.85 -8.05 -9.45
N ARG A 113 -2.57 -9.05 -10.29
CA ARG A 113 -3.60 -9.76 -11.04
C ARG A 113 -4.64 -10.41 -10.14
N LEU A 114 -4.21 -11.05 -9.04
CA LEU A 114 -5.13 -11.68 -8.08
C LEU A 114 -5.98 -10.65 -7.34
N LEU A 115 -5.40 -9.53 -6.92
CA LEU A 115 -6.14 -8.43 -6.28
C LEU A 115 -7.20 -7.85 -7.24
N ARG A 116 -6.84 -7.63 -8.51
CA ARG A 116 -7.76 -7.15 -9.54
C ARG A 116 -8.88 -8.15 -9.85
N GLN A 117 -8.58 -9.45 -9.89
CA GLN A 117 -9.59 -10.50 -10.12
C GLN A 117 -10.63 -10.60 -8.99
N ASN A 118 -10.28 -10.14 -7.80
CA ASN A 118 -11.15 -10.11 -6.63
C ASN A 118 -11.70 -8.71 -6.31
N ASP A 119 -11.55 -7.75 -7.22
CA ASP A 119 -12.03 -6.37 -7.08
C ASP A 119 -11.57 -5.68 -5.78
N VAL A 120 -10.36 -6.03 -5.29
CA VAL A 120 -9.78 -5.43 -4.09
C VAL A 120 -9.14 -4.08 -4.45
N PRO A 121 -9.54 -2.97 -3.80
CA PRO A 121 -8.89 -1.67 -3.97
C PRO A 121 -7.42 -1.73 -3.54
N VAL A 122 -6.50 -1.14 -4.33
CA VAL A 122 -5.07 -1.24 -4.10
C VAL A 122 -4.41 0.13 -3.98
N VAL A 123 -3.60 0.28 -2.92
CA VAL A 123 -2.65 1.39 -2.76
C VAL A 123 -1.24 0.85 -3.04
N PHE A 124 -0.55 1.41 -4.02
CA PHE A 124 0.87 1.11 -4.25
C PHE A 124 1.74 1.93 -3.29
N PHE A 125 2.58 1.25 -2.53
CA PHE A 125 3.56 1.89 -1.66
C PHE A 125 4.96 1.72 -2.24
N LEU A 126 5.53 2.79 -2.79
CA LEU A 126 6.89 2.81 -3.34
C LEU A 126 7.89 2.95 -2.19
N ASN A 127 8.52 1.83 -1.82
CA ASN A 127 9.42 1.74 -0.68
C ASN A 127 10.90 1.85 -1.07
N LYS A 128 11.76 2.06 -0.09
CA LYS A 128 13.22 2.22 -0.24
C LYS A 128 13.62 3.38 -1.16
N ALA A 129 12.80 4.42 -1.26
CA ALA A 129 13.06 5.59 -2.09
C ALA A 129 14.23 6.45 -1.57
N ASP A 130 14.65 6.23 -0.33
CA ASP A 130 15.77 6.87 0.36
C ASP A 130 17.15 6.29 -0.02
N LEU A 131 17.18 5.12 -0.65
CA LEU A 131 18.44 4.47 -1.02
C LEU A 131 19.08 5.11 -2.26
N PRO A 132 20.43 5.17 -2.33
CA PRO A 132 21.14 5.80 -3.46
C PRO A 132 20.86 5.15 -4.83
N THR A 133 20.45 3.88 -4.84
CA THR A 133 20.12 3.11 -6.04
C THR A 133 18.64 3.12 -6.41
N ALA A 134 17.82 3.88 -5.64
CA ALA A 134 16.39 3.93 -5.86
C ALA A 134 16.02 4.77 -7.09
N ASP A 135 15.09 4.26 -7.89
CA ASP A 135 14.45 4.97 -8.99
C ASP A 135 12.92 4.98 -8.79
N ALA A 136 12.43 5.94 -8.02
CA ALA A 136 11.01 6.06 -7.74
C ALA A 136 10.21 6.43 -9.00
N ALA A 137 10.74 7.30 -9.86
CA ALA A 137 10.08 7.71 -11.10
C ALA A 137 9.97 6.56 -12.09
N GLY A 138 11.07 5.82 -12.30
CA GLY A 138 11.08 4.63 -13.15
C GLY A 138 10.20 3.51 -12.59
N THR A 139 10.15 3.34 -11.27
CA THR A 139 9.27 2.37 -10.62
C THR A 139 7.80 2.73 -10.81
N LEU A 140 7.40 4.00 -10.65
CA LEU A 140 6.05 4.47 -10.94
C LEU A 140 5.67 4.26 -12.41
N ALA A 141 6.59 4.59 -13.33
CA ALA A 141 6.38 4.33 -14.76
C ALA A 141 6.21 2.83 -15.06
N ALA A 142 6.98 1.97 -14.40
CA ALA A 142 6.86 0.51 -14.52
C ALA A 142 5.54 -0.02 -13.95
N VAL A 143 5.06 0.51 -12.82
CA VAL A 143 3.73 0.19 -12.28
C VAL A 143 2.64 0.51 -13.30
N ARG A 144 2.65 1.70 -13.88
CA ARG A 144 1.68 2.11 -14.91
C ARG A 144 1.76 1.22 -16.15
N ALA A 145 2.96 0.96 -16.67
CA ALA A 145 3.14 0.26 -17.93
C ALA A 145 2.96 -1.27 -17.82
N ARG A 146 3.56 -1.90 -16.79
CA ARG A 146 3.58 -3.37 -16.66
C ARG A 146 2.32 -3.92 -15.99
N LEU A 147 1.76 -3.18 -15.05
CA LEU A 147 0.53 -3.60 -14.36
C LEU A 147 -0.73 -3.08 -15.04
N GLY A 148 -0.61 -2.17 -16.02
CA GLY A 148 -1.76 -1.53 -16.67
C GLY A 148 -2.61 -0.75 -15.66
N ALA A 149 -1.99 -0.27 -14.57
CA ALA A 149 -2.68 0.41 -13.49
C ALA A 149 -2.75 1.91 -13.77
N ASP A 150 -3.95 2.46 -13.77
CA ASP A 150 -4.13 3.91 -13.73
C ASP A 150 -3.98 4.38 -12.28
N VAL A 151 -2.81 4.89 -11.93
CA VAL A 151 -2.46 5.29 -10.58
C VAL A 151 -2.28 6.79 -10.47
N LEU A 152 -2.85 7.34 -9.40
CA LEU A 152 -2.60 8.70 -8.95
C LEU A 152 -1.37 8.69 -8.04
N ALA A 153 -0.41 9.57 -8.30
CA ALA A 153 0.81 9.65 -7.52
C ALA A 153 0.67 10.66 -6.39
N CYS A 154 0.83 10.18 -5.15
CA CYS A 154 0.88 11.03 -3.96
C CYS A 154 2.34 11.15 -3.51
N GLY A 155 2.80 12.38 -3.25
CA GLY A 155 4.13 12.64 -2.70
C GLY A 155 4.25 12.26 -1.22
N PRO A 156 5.47 12.35 -0.65
CA PRO A 156 5.72 12.04 0.76
C PRO A 156 4.96 12.97 1.73
N ASP A 157 4.63 14.17 1.29
CA ASP A 157 3.89 15.17 2.07
C ASP A 157 2.37 15.06 1.90
N PHE A 158 1.90 13.97 1.27
CA PHE A 158 0.48 13.75 1.06
C PHE A 158 -0.30 13.78 2.38
N CYS A 159 -1.32 14.60 2.41
CA CYS A 159 -2.27 14.71 3.53
C CYS A 159 -3.69 14.48 3.01
N ALA A 160 -4.38 13.50 3.57
CA ALA A 160 -5.76 13.20 3.17
C ALA A 160 -6.76 14.34 3.45
N ALA A 161 -6.40 15.29 4.30
CA ALA A 161 -7.22 16.49 4.55
C ALA A 161 -7.03 17.57 3.47
N ASP A 162 -5.82 17.61 2.85
CA ASP A 162 -5.50 18.50 1.74
C ASP A 162 -4.61 17.72 0.77
N ILE A 163 -5.20 17.27 -0.33
CA ILE A 163 -4.51 16.43 -1.33
C ILE A 163 -3.54 17.22 -2.23
N GLY A 164 -3.56 18.55 -2.16
CA GLY A 164 -2.75 19.43 -2.97
C GLY A 164 -3.27 19.63 -4.39
N GLU A 165 -2.90 20.76 -4.99
CA GLU A 165 -3.40 21.17 -6.31
C GLU A 165 -2.99 20.22 -7.44
N ALA A 166 -1.75 19.72 -7.42
CA ALA A 166 -1.25 18.81 -8.46
C ALA A 166 -2.03 17.49 -8.53
N LEU A 167 -2.39 16.90 -7.38
CA LEU A 167 -3.19 15.69 -7.35
C LEU A 167 -4.65 15.98 -7.71
N ALA A 168 -5.16 17.16 -7.34
CA ALA A 168 -6.50 17.61 -7.73
C ALA A 168 -6.62 17.78 -9.25
N GLU A 169 -5.60 18.31 -9.92
CA GLU A 169 -5.54 18.37 -11.39
C GLU A 169 -5.56 16.98 -12.03
N GLU A 170 -4.75 16.03 -11.50
CA GLU A 170 -4.77 14.66 -11.99
C GLU A 170 -6.13 13.98 -11.80
N LEU A 171 -6.83 14.26 -10.71
CA LEU A 171 -8.19 13.77 -10.46
C LEU A 171 -9.20 14.42 -11.41
N ALA A 172 -9.12 15.74 -11.59
CA ALA A 172 -9.98 16.48 -12.50
C ALA A 172 -9.85 15.96 -13.94
N ALA A 173 -8.64 15.59 -14.36
CA ALA A 173 -8.44 14.98 -15.69
C ALA A 173 -9.16 13.63 -15.89
N ARG A 174 -9.66 13.01 -14.82
CA ARG A 174 -10.37 11.70 -14.84
C ARG A 174 -11.87 11.82 -14.54
N ASP A 175 -12.35 12.97 -14.12
CA ASP A 175 -13.76 13.22 -13.79
C ASP A 175 -14.23 14.53 -14.40
N GLU A 176 -15.16 14.44 -15.34
CA GLU A 176 -15.65 15.59 -16.12
C GLU A 176 -16.30 16.66 -15.23
N THR A 177 -17.04 16.24 -14.20
CA THR A 177 -17.69 17.17 -13.27
C THR A 177 -16.65 17.91 -12.42
N LEU A 178 -15.60 17.19 -11.95
CA LEU A 178 -14.52 17.79 -11.19
C LEU A 178 -13.69 18.73 -12.05
N MET A 179 -13.51 18.40 -13.34
CA MET A 179 -12.83 19.27 -14.30
C MET A 179 -13.60 20.57 -14.53
N GLU A 180 -14.93 20.51 -14.70
CA GLU A 180 -15.77 21.70 -14.85
C GLU A 180 -15.70 22.60 -13.61
N ASP A 181 -15.83 22.01 -12.42
CA ASP A 181 -15.71 22.75 -11.15
C ASP A 181 -14.33 23.39 -11.00
N TYR A 182 -13.26 22.65 -11.32
CA TYR A 182 -11.88 23.13 -11.24
C TYR A 182 -11.63 24.30 -12.19
N LEU A 183 -12.13 24.25 -13.42
CA LEU A 183 -12.00 25.33 -14.41
C LEU A 183 -12.76 26.60 -14.03
N VAL A 184 -13.91 26.45 -13.34
CA VAL A 184 -14.77 27.58 -12.98
C VAL A 184 -14.37 28.22 -11.66
N ARG A 185 -14.02 27.42 -10.66
CA ARG A 185 -13.81 27.85 -9.26
C ARG A 185 -12.36 27.79 -8.81
N GLY A 186 -11.48 27.14 -9.59
CA GLY A 186 -10.11 26.82 -9.17
C GLY A 186 -10.05 25.63 -8.23
N TYR A 187 -8.91 25.49 -7.56
CA TYR A 187 -8.69 24.40 -6.61
C TYR A 187 -9.61 24.49 -5.39
N ASP A 188 -10.38 23.42 -5.15
CA ASP A 188 -11.18 23.20 -3.96
C ASP A 188 -10.77 21.85 -3.32
N ALA A 189 -10.06 21.92 -2.19
CA ALA A 189 -9.52 20.74 -1.47
C ALA A 189 -10.63 19.78 -1.02
N GLN A 190 -11.81 20.29 -0.64
CA GLN A 190 -12.91 19.46 -0.17
C GLN A 190 -13.56 18.71 -1.34
N ALA A 191 -13.88 19.42 -2.44
CA ALA A 191 -14.47 18.82 -3.63
C ALA A 191 -13.52 17.77 -4.23
N ALA A 192 -12.24 18.08 -4.36
CA ALA A 192 -11.22 17.16 -4.87
C ALA A 192 -11.09 15.91 -4.00
N ARG A 193 -11.13 16.04 -2.65
CA ARG A 193 -11.08 14.92 -1.72
C ARG A 193 -12.31 14.02 -1.81
N GLU A 194 -13.50 14.60 -1.83
CA GLU A 194 -14.76 13.85 -1.87
C GLU A 194 -14.89 13.07 -3.19
N ARG A 195 -14.60 13.71 -4.31
CA ARG A 195 -14.61 13.08 -5.63
C ARG A 195 -13.46 12.08 -5.81
N GLY A 196 -12.26 12.41 -5.34
CA GLY A 196 -11.12 11.50 -5.36
C GLY A 196 -11.39 10.21 -4.60
N ALA A 197 -12.02 10.29 -3.43
CA ALA A 197 -12.44 9.11 -2.68
C ALA A 197 -13.50 8.26 -3.41
N ALA A 198 -14.36 8.87 -4.22
CA ALA A 198 -15.31 8.15 -5.06
C ALA A 198 -14.62 7.45 -6.24
N LEU A 199 -13.68 8.12 -6.91
CA LEU A 199 -12.91 7.55 -8.03
C LEU A 199 -12.02 6.37 -7.62
N VAL A 200 -11.45 6.39 -6.42
CA VAL A 200 -10.65 5.27 -5.88
C VAL A 200 -11.51 4.03 -5.58
N ARG A 201 -12.82 4.21 -5.39
CA ARG A 201 -13.76 3.11 -5.11
C ARG A 201 -14.41 2.53 -6.37
N ALA A 202 -14.33 3.24 -7.48
CA ALA A 202 -14.86 2.82 -8.77
C ALA A 202 -13.86 1.98 -9.56
#